data_b658038a46b03d70022aca165836ec25
#
_entry.id   b658038a46b03d70022aca165836ec25
#
_cell.length_a   1.000
_cell.length_b   1.000
_cell.length_c   1.000
_cell.angle_alpha   90.00
_cell.angle_beta   90.00
_cell.angle_gamma   90.00
#
_symmetry.space_group_name_H-M   'P 1'
#
loop_
_entity.id
_entity.type
_entity.pdbx_description
1 polymer ?
#
loop_
_entity_poly.entity_id
_entity_poly.type
_entity_poly.pdbx_seq_one_letter_code
_entity_poly.pdbx_strand_id
1 'polypeptide(L)'
;MWALEENMGLVTMKYEMLKALKGEYAVPAFNFFSFDNLVGIAKAAAEKKSPVIAMATTSGIKVMGEKAVVKMAEGVADDYGINLVLHHDHCTDIEQLKRGVDNGFTSVRIDSSQKSFA
;
A
#
# COMPACT_ATOMS: atom_id res chain seq x y z
N MET A 1 21.59 13.03 -7.76
CA MET A 1 21.56 12.59 -6.36
C MET A 1 20.10 12.39 -5.98
N TRP A 2 19.76 11.19 -5.72
CA TRP A 2 18.47 10.92 -5.14
C TRP A 2 18.53 11.46 -3.74
N ALA A 3 17.99 12.64 -3.54
CA ALA A 3 17.76 13.10 -2.21
C ALA A 3 16.97 11.98 -1.52
N LEU A 4 17.54 11.44 -0.50
CA LEU A 4 16.84 10.68 0.52
C LEU A 4 15.95 11.68 1.25
N GLU A 5 15.13 12.43 0.49
CA GLU A 5 14.02 13.13 1.07
C GLU A 5 13.14 12.04 1.63
N GLU A 6 12.99 12.07 2.92
CA GLU A 6 12.03 11.28 3.65
C GLU A 6 10.67 11.66 3.11
N ASN A 7 10.26 11.03 2.01
CA ASN A 7 8.90 11.12 1.51
C ASN A 7 8.01 10.41 2.50
N MET A 8 7.64 11.08 3.57
CA MET A 8 6.60 10.57 4.47
C MET A 8 5.25 10.72 3.80
N GLY A 9 4.46 9.66 3.85
CA GLY A 9 3.16 9.59 3.18
C GLY A 9 3.03 8.34 2.31
N LEU A 10 2.16 8.39 1.31
CA LEU A 10 2.05 7.30 0.34
C LEU A 10 3.27 7.27 -0.58
N VAL A 11 3.93 6.12 -0.65
CA VAL A 11 5.13 5.89 -1.46
C VAL A 11 4.92 4.67 -2.35
N THR A 12 5.68 4.58 -3.45
CA THR A 12 5.57 3.45 -4.36
C THR A 12 6.26 2.21 -3.79
N MET A 13 5.73 1.04 -4.12
CA MET A 13 6.36 -0.26 -3.80
C MET A 13 7.79 -0.30 -4.34
N LYS A 14 8.01 0.14 -5.57
CA LYS A 14 9.33 0.15 -6.20
C LYS A 14 10.35 0.93 -5.36
N TYR A 15 9.97 2.11 -4.88
CA TYR A 15 10.85 2.96 -4.07
C TYR A 15 11.28 2.24 -2.79
N GLU A 16 10.32 1.69 -2.04
CA GLU A 16 10.63 1.00 -0.77
C GLU A 16 11.38 -0.31 -0.98
N MET A 17 11.06 -1.07 -2.03
CA MET A 17 11.77 -2.32 -2.33
C MET A 17 13.23 -2.09 -2.72
N LEU A 18 13.53 -1.05 -3.48
CA LEU A 18 14.91 -0.70 -3.83
C LEU A 18 15.72 -0.26 -2.60
N LYS A 19 15.10 0.49 -1.69
CA LYS A 19 15.72 0.85 -0.41
C LYS A 19 15.99 -0.39 0.45
N ALA A 20 15.00 -1.28 0.55
CA ALA A 20 15.10 -2.51 1.32
C ALA A 20 16.21 -3.43 0.78
N LEU A 21 16.28 -3.58 -0.54
CA LEU A 21 17.33 -4.37 -1.19
C LEU A 21 18.72 -3.79 -0.87
N LYS A 22 18.89 -2.49 -0.99
CA LYS A 22 20.16 -1.81 -0.70
C LYS A 22 20.52 -1.86 0.78
N GLY A 23 19.55 -1.78 1.66
CA GLY A 23 19.70 -1.80 3.12
C GLY A 23 19.70 -3.21 3.73
N GLU A 24 19.49 -4.25 2.92
CA GLU A 24 19.44 -5.65 3.35
C GLU A 24 18.38 -5.91 4.45
N TYR A 25 17.18 -5.36 4.27
CA TYR A 25 16.06 -5.59 5.19
C TYR A 25 14.77 -5.94 4.44
N ALA A 26 13.81 -6.52 5.14
CA ALA A 26 12.49 -6.82 4.61
C ALA A 26 11.49 -5.72 4.98
N VAL A 27 10.52 -5.47 4.09
CA VAL A 27 9.40 -4.56 4.36
C VAL A 27 8.18 -5.40 4.73
N PRO A 28 7.56 -5.17 5.90
CA PRO A 28 6.38 -5.93 6.28
C PRO A 28 5.16 -5.53 5.46
N ALA A 29 4.29 -6.51 5.17
CA ALA A 29 3.05 -6.31 4.44
C ALA A 29 1.89 -6.89 5.23
N PHE A 30 0.91 -6.05 5.55
CA PHE A 30 -0.26 -6.44 6.34
C PHE A 30 -1.56 -6.08 5.64
N ASN A 31 -2.53 -7.00 5.69
CA ASN A 31 -3.88 -6.71 5.25
C ASN A 31 -4.61 -5.82 6.25
N PHE A 32 -5.47 -4.95 5.73
CA PHE A 32 -6.41 -4.19 6.56
C PHE A 32 -7.82 -4.25 5.94
N PHE A 33 -8.82 -4.25 6.79
CA PHE A 33 -10.22 -4.38 6.41
C PHE A 33 -11.08 -3.24 6.97
N SER A 34 -10.47 -2.38 7.78
CA SER A 34 -11.14 -1.25 8.43
C SER A 34 -10.14 -0.14 8.68
N PHE A 35 -10.67 1.05 8.99
CA PHE A 35 -9.85 2.18 9.42
C PHE A 35 -9.04 1.85 10.69
N ASP A 36 -9.65 1.18 11.65
CA ASP A 36 -8.98 0.80 12.91
C ASP A 36 -7.78 -0.11 12.67
N ASN A 37 -7.91 -1.08 11.77
CA ASN A 37 -6.77 -1.93 11.38
C ASN A 37 -5.63 -1.10 10.80
N LEU A 38 -5.96 -0.18 9.90
CA LEU A 38 -4.97 0.67 9.25
C LEU A 38 -4.25 1.58 10.25
N VAL A 39 -4.98 2.14 11.21
CA VAL A 39 -4.39 2.93 12.30
C VAL A 39 -3.43 2.09 13.13
N GLY A 40 -3.81 0.85 13.47
CA GLY A 40 -2.95 -0.06 14.22
C GLY A 40 -1.64 -0.38 13.49
N ILE A 41 -1.71 -0.63 12.17
CA ILE A 41 -0.56 -0.85 11.31
C ILE A 41 0.36 0.39 11.29
N ALA A 42 -0.23 1.57 11.13
CA ALA A 42 0.52 2.82 11.08
C ALA A 42 1.22 3.15 12.40
N LYS A 43 0.55 2.92 13.53
CA LYS A 43 1.14 3.07 14.86
C LYS A 43 2.37 2.18 15.03
N ALA A 44 2.24 0.90 14.70
CA ALA A 44 3.35 -0.05 14.79
C ALA A 44 4.52 0.35 13.90
N ALA A 45 4.24 0.78 12.66
CA ALA A 45 5.26 1.27 11.75
C ALA A 45 6.00 2.50 12.29
N ALA A 46 5.25 3.46 12.85
CA ALA A 46 5.82 4.66 13.46
C ALA A 46 6.70 4.34 14.67
N GLU A 47 6.24 3.48 15.58
CA GLU A 47 7.00 3.05 16.75
C GLU A 47 8.31 2.34 16.38
N LYS A 48 8.27 1.54 15.30
CA LYS A 48 9.43 0.80 14.80
C LYS A 48 10.28 1.59 13.82
N LYS A 49 9.86 2.80 13.45
CA LYS A 49 10.51 3.62 12.41
C LYS A 49 10.72 2.83 11.12
N SER A 50 9.71 2.09 10.71
CA SER A 50 9.73 1.18 9.57
C SER A 50 8.75 1.63 8.49
N PRO A 51 9.09 1.49 7.21
CA PRO A 51 8.08 1.53 6.16
C PRO A 51 7.13 0.34 6.31
N VAL A 52 5.96 0.43 5.72
CA VAL A 52 4.97 -0.64 5.76
C VAL A 52 4.17 -0.72 4.46
N ILE A 53 3.83 -1.91 4.05
CA ILE A 53 2.89 -2.16 2.97
C ILE A 53 1.54 -2.49 3.60
N ALA A 54 0.55 -1.65 3.36
CA ALA A 54 -0.83 -1.90 3.74
C ALA A 54 -1.58 -2.46 2.53
N MET A 55 -2.11 -3.67 2.65
CA MET A 55 -2.76 -4.37 1.56
C MET A 55 -4.27 -4.37 1.73
N ALA A 56 -4.98 -3.98 0.67
CA ALA A 56 -6.44 -4.07 0.59
C ALA A 56 -6.84 -5.05 -0.52
N THR A 57 -7.72 -5.97 -0.18
CA THR A 57 -8.30 -6.89 -1.17
C THR A 57 -9.46 -6.23 -1.91
N THR A 58 -9.82 -6.77 -3.07
CA THR A 58 -10.98 -6.29 -3.84
C THR A 58 -12.26 -6.22 -2.99
N SER A 59 -12.51 -7.23 -2.15
CA SER A 59 -13.69 -7.23 -1.27
C SER A 59 -13.60 -6.16 -0.18
N GLY A 60 -12.44 -5.93 0.39
CA GLY A 60 -12.21 -4.87 1.37
C GLY A 60 -12.41 -3.48 0.77
N ILE A 61 -11.89 -3.24 -0.42
CA ILE A 61 -12.05 -1.99 -1.15
C ILE A 61 -13.53 -1.73 -1.48
N LYS A 62 -14.26 -2.78 -1.86
CA LYS A 62 -15.71 -2.67 -2.12
C LYS A 62 -16.50 -2.19 -0.90
N VAL A 63 -16.12 -2.64 0.29
CA VAL A 63 -16.75 -2.23 1.55
C VAL A 63 -16.34 -0.81 1.95
N MET A 64 -15.05 -0.50 1.89
CA MET A 64 -14.50 0.80 2.31
C MET A 64 -14.74 1.92 1.28
N GLY A 65 -14.78 1.58 0.00
CA GLY A 65 -14.89 2.52 -1.12
C GLY A 65 -13.57 2.78 -1.82
N GLU A 66 -13.57 2.78 -3.14
CA GLU A 66 -12.35 2.90 -3.97
C GLU A 66 -11.56 4.19 -3.71
N LYS A 67 -12.25 5.31 -3.48
CA LYS A 67 -11.60 6.59 -3.17
C LYS A 67 -11.36 6.78 -1.68
N ALA A 68 -12.31 6.32 -0.86
CA ALA A 68 -12.22 6.46 0.59
C ALA A 68 -11.00 5.74 1.16
N VAL A 69 -10.71 4.52 0.69
CA VAL A 69 -9.56 3.74 1.15
C VAL A 69 -8.24 4.46 0.89
N VAL A 70 -8.11 5.15 -0.24
CA VAL A 70 -6.92 5.96 -0.56
C VAL A 70 -6.80 7.14 0.39
N LYS A 71 -7.89 7.87 0.62
CA LYS A 71 -7.89 9.04 1.52
C LYS A 71 -7.63 8.65 2.98
N MET A 72 -8.13 7.52 3.43
CA MET A 72 -7.79 6.98 4.74
C MET A 72 -6.29 6.69 4.85
N ALA A 73 -5.72 6.03 3.85
CA ALA A 73 -4.30 5.69 3.83
C ALA A 73 -3.42 6.95 3.78
N GLU A 74 -3.76 7.93 2.95
CA GLU A 74 -3.06 9.22 2.89
C GLU A 74 -3.06 9.90 4.26
N GLY A 75 -4.24 10.07 4.87
CA GLY A 75 -4.39 10.74 6.15
C GLY A 75 -3.62 10.05 7.26
N VAL A 76 -3.71 8.73 7.33
CA VAL A 76 -3.01 7.94 8.35
C VAL A 76 -1.49 8.00 8.15
N ALA A 77 -1.01 7.90 6.92
CA ALA A 77 0.43 8.01 6.64
C ALA A 77 0.98 9.39 7.02
N ASP A 78 0.24 10.45 6.74
CA ASP A 78 0.60 11.81 7.10
C ASP A 78 0.57 12.02 8.62
N ASP A 79 -0.49 11.60 9.30
CA ASP A 79 -0.65 11.78 10.75
C ASP A 79 0.45 11.06 11.54
N TYR A 80 0.85 9.87 11.11
CA TYR A 80 1.88 9.09 11.79
C TYR A 80 3.29 9.32 11.26
N GLY A 81 3.45 10.09 10.17
CA GLY A 81 4.74 10.41 9.59
C GLY A 81 5.51 9.17 9.12
N ILE A 82 4.84 8.27 8.42
CA ILE A 82 5.41 7.01 7.93
C ILE A 82 5.41 6.93 6.40
N ASN A 83 6.29 6.12 5.86
CA ASN A 83 6.22 5.69 4.47
C ASN A 83 5.28 4.49 4.37
N LEU A 84 4.17 4.67 3.68
CA LEU A 84 3.16 3.65 3.50
C LEU A 84 2.97 3.34 2.02
N VAL A 85 3.11 2.07 1.66
CA VAL A 85 2.74 1.56 0.34
C VAL A 85 1.30 1.08 0.42
N LEU A 86 0.42 1.65 -0.37
CA LEU A 86 -0.97 1.19 -0.48
C LEU A 86 -1.09 0.22 -1.66
N HIS A 87 -1.28 -1.06 -1.35
CA HIS A 87 -1.28 -2.15 -2.30
C HIS A 87 -2.67 -2.75 -2.49
N HIS A 88 -3.12 -2.86 -3.75
CA HIS A 88 -4.34 -3.59 -4.12
C HIS A 88 -3.96 -5.04 -4.42
N ASP A 89 -4.41 -5.94 -3.57
CA ASP A 89 -4.11 -7.37 -3.64
C ASP A 89 -5.31 -8.19 -4.13
N HIS A 90 -5.02 -9.35 -4.73
CA HIS A 90 -6.01 -10.30 -5.22
C HIS A 90 -7.06 -9.72 -6.20
N CYS A 91 -6.66 -8.83 -7.08
CA CYS A 91 -7.56 -8.28 -8.09
C CYS A 91 -7.45 -9.05 -9.41
N THR A 92 -8.58 -9.45 -9.96
CA THR A 92 -8.68 -10.15 -11.25
C THR A 92 -9.16 -9.25 -12.39
N ASP A 93 -9.55 -8.01 -12.09
CA ASP A 93 -10.09 -7.03 -13.03
C ASP A 93 -9.07 -5.91 -13.29
N ILE A 94 -8.52 -5.89 -14.50
CA ILE A 94 -7.51 -4.90 -14.89
C ILE A 94 -8.06 -3.47 -14.88
N GLU A 95 -9.33 -3.28 -15.22
CA GLU A 95 -9.93 -1.95 -15.23
C GLU A 95 -10.12 -1.41 -13.80
N GLN A 96 -10.41 -2.29 -12.84
CA GLN A 96 -10.44 -1.91 -11.44
C GLN A 96 -9.05 -1.50 -10.95
N LEU A 97 -7.99 -2.20 -11.35
CA LEU A 97 -6.61 -1.82 -11.01
C LEU A 97 -6.23 -0.47 -11.59
N LYS A 98 -6.60 -0.19 -12.84
CA LYS A 98 -6.36 1.12 -13.46
C LYS A 98 -7.05 2.23 -12.69
N ARG A 99 -8.32 2.06 -12.33
CA ARG A 99 -9.04 3.02 -11.47
C ARG A 99 -8.37 3.20 -10.13
N GLY A 100 -7.86 2.12 -9.54
CA GLY A 100 -7.12 2.17 -8.29
C GLY A 100 -5.87 3.03 -8.39
N VAL A 101 -5.08 2.87 -9.44
CA VAL A 101 -3.91 3.71 -9.70
C VAL A 101 -4.30 5.18 -9.88
N ASP A 102 -5.35 5.44 -10.66
CA ASP A 102 -5.86 6.80 -10.87
C ASP A 102 -6.37 7.44 -9.56
N ASN A 103 -6.91 6.64 -8.65
CA ASN A 103 -7.33 7.08 -7.32
C ASN A 103 -6.18 7.31 -6.34
N GLY A 104 -4.99 6.73 -6.60
CA GLY A 104 -3.81 6.93 -5.78
C GLY A 104 -3.22 5.68 -5.11
N PHE A 105 -3.63 4.47 -5.48
CA PHE A 105 -2.91 3.26 -5.08
C PHE A 105 -1.47 3.32 -5.58
N THR A 106 -0.53 3.00 -4.73
CA THR A 106 0.90 3.08 -5.03
C THR A 106 1.53 1.74 -5.40
N SER A 107 0.71 0.69 -5.37
CA SER A 107 1.07 -0.66 -5.80
C SER A 107 -0.19 -1.44 -6.17
N VAL A 108 -0.14 -2.21 -7.25
CA VAL A 108 -1.25 -3.06 -7.69
C VAL A 108 -0.72 -4.40 -8.19
N ARG A 109 -1.55 -5.44 -8.09
CA ARG A 109 -1.23 -6.77 -8.60
C ARG A 109 -2.44 -7.38 -9.29
N ILE A 110 -2.26 -7.76 -10.56
CA ILE A 110 -3.26 -8.58 -11.26
C ILE A 110 -3.11 -10.05 -10.85
N ASP A 111 -4.18 -10.66 -10.45
CA ASP A 111 -4.22 -12.10 -10.15
C ASP A 111 -4.70 -12.86 -11.38
N SER A 112 -3.80 -13.52 -12.04
CA SER A 112 -4.05 -14.36 -13.22
C SER A 112 -3.98 -15.85 -12.92
N SER A 113 -3.94 -16.24 -11.65
CA SER A 113 -3.74 -17.64 -11.23
C SER A 113 -4.83 -18.59 -11.76
N GLN A 114 -6.01 -18.08 -12.06
CA GLN A 114 -7.13 -18.85 -12.60
C GLN A 114 -7.25 -18.74 -14.14
N LYS A 115 -6.33 -18.09 -14.80
CA LYS A 115 -6.29 -17.96 -16.27
C LYS A 115 -5.45 -19.07 -16.87
N SER A 116 -5.78 -19.47 -18.11
CA SER A 116 -4.92 -20.36 -18.88
C SER A 116 -3.62 -19.64 -19.25
N PHE A 117 -2.54 -20.40 -19.43
CA PHE A 117 -1.25 -19.86 -19.83
C PHE A 117 -1.27 -19.36 -21.28
N ALA A 118 -2.06 -20.01 -22.12
CA ALA A 118 -2.19 -19.66 -23.55
C ALA A 118 -3.37 -18.72 -23.81
#